data_7e404be1581df85cef76a941c7c167a3
#
_entry.id   7e404be1581df85cef76a941c7c167a3
#
_cell.length_a   1.000
_cell.length_b   1.000
_cell.length_c   1.000
_cell.angle_alpha   90.00
_cell.angle_beta   90.00
_cell.angle_gamma   90.00
#
_symmetry.space_group_name_H-M   'P 1'
#
loop_
_entity.id
_entity.type
_entity.pdbx_description
1 polymer ?
#
loop_
_entity_poly.entity_id
_entity_poly.type
_entity_poly.pdbx_seq_one_letter_code
_entity_poly.pdbx_strand_id
1 'polypeptide(L)'
;MEYDVIIIGAGPGGIFAAYELMKKKPECKIAVFEEGYTLKKRKCPIDGDKIKNCINCKHCSIMCGFGGAGAFSDGKYNITNDFGGTLYEYIGKQKAVDLMKYVDEINMENGGDGTKLYSTAGTKFKKLCLQNKLKLLDASVRHLGTDINYVVLQNLYDQMKDHMDFYFDTPVDTVQVIDGGYRIICDKGEFDCEKCIVSVGRSGSKWMEKVCKELEITTKSNRVDIGVRVELPAVIFSHLTDELYESKIVYRTEKFEDNVRTFCMNPNGIVVNENTNGIITVNGHSYEGDEKKTENTNFALLVSKHFSEPFKDSNGYGESIARLSNMLGGGVIVQRFGDLVRGRRSTVKRIEEGLVTPTLTATPGDLSLVLPKRILDGIMEMIYALDKVAPGTANDDTLLYGVEVKFYNMEVELDENLESCHKGLYVIGDGSGVTHSLSHASASGVYAVSYTHLRPTRRYKAGAVLMASSNI
;
A
#
# COMPACT_ATOMS: atom_id res chain seq x y z
N MET A 1 17.63 -24.71 16.85
CA MET A 1 17.18 -23.58 16.05
C MET A 1 18.05 -22.39 16.32
N GLU A 2 18.37 -21.66 15.29
CA GLU A 2 19.28 -20.52 15.38
C GLU A 2 18.55 -19.26 15.91
N TYR A 3 17.28 -19.10 15.53
CA TYR A 3 16.42 -17.99 15.94
C TYR A 3 15.11 -18.47 16.57
N ASP A 4 14.55 -17.70 17.49
CA ASP A 4 13.21 -17.92 17.99
C ASP A 4 12.18 -17.43 16.96
N VAL A 5 12.44 -16.29 16.33
CA VAL A 5 11.57 -15.69 15.32
C VAL A 5 12.38 -15.19 14.13
N ILE A 6 11.95 -15.52 12.92
CA ILE A 6 12.44 -14.88 11.69
C ILE A 6 11.29 -14.10 11.06
N ILE A 7 11.59 -12.85 10.68
CA ILE A 7 10.69 -11.95 9.96
C ILE A 7 11.22 -11.80 8.51
N ILE A 8 10.37 -12.06 7.52
CA ILE A 8 10.70 -11.90 6.10
C ILE A 8 10.01 -10.65 5.58
N GLY A 9 10.78 -9.62 5.27
CA GLY A 9 10.35 -8.31 4.81
C GLY A 9 10.39 -7.24 5.91
N ALA A 10 11.12 -6.16 5.64
CA ALA A 10 11.24 -4.98 6.50
C ALA A 10 10.37 -3.81 6.03
N GLY A 11 9.18 -4.10 5.51
CA GLY A 11 8.11 -3.14 5.29
C GLY A 11 7.39 -2.77 6.60
N PRO A 12 6.33 -1.92 6.56
CA PRO A 12 5.63 -1.47 7.76
C PRO A 12 5.19 -2.61 8.69
N GLY A 13 4.61 -3.69 8.16
CA GLY A 13 4.21 -4.84 8.97
C GLY A 13 5.39 -5.49 9.70
N GLY A 14 6.48 -5.77 9.00
CA GLY A 14 7.68 -6.41 9.57
C GLY A 14 8.38 -5.52 10.58
N ILE A 15 8.49 -4.21 10.32
CA ILE A 15 9.09 -3.23 11.25
C ILE A 15 8.31 -3.19 12.56
N PHE A 16 6.99 -3.07 12.50
CA PHE A 16 6.18 -2.99 13.71
C PHE A 16 6.09 -4.33 14.45
N ALA A 17 6.16 -5.47 13.74
CA ALA A 17 6.33 -6.77 14.39
C ALA A 17 7.70 -6.88 15.10
N ALA A 18 8.78 -6.47 14.45
CA ALA A 18 10.12 -6.45 15.03
C ALA A 18 10.22 -5.52 16.28
N TYR A 19 9.67 -4.31 16.16
CA TYR A 19 9.63 -3.34 17.25
C TYR A 19 8.84 -3.85 18.46
N GLU A 20 7.70 -4.47 18.23
CA GLU A 20 6.85 -5.04 19.27
C GLU A 20 7.51 -6.26 19.94
N LEU A 21 8.20 -7.11 19.17
CA LEU A 21 9.02 -8.21 19.71
C LEU A 21 10.13 -7.69 20.60
N MET A 22 10.89 -6.67 20.17
CA MET A 22 11.93 -6.04 20.97
C MET A 22 11.40 -5.54 22.30
N LYS A 23 10.24 -4.87 22.30
CA LYS A 23 9.63 -4.32 23.52
C LYS A 23 9.07 -5.40 24.46
N LYS A 24 8.39 -6.40 23.92
CA LYS A 24 7.63 -7.38 24.72
C LYS A 24 8.36 -8.70 24.97
N LYS A 25 9.38 -8.99 24.17
CA LYS A 25 10.12 -10.24 24.18
C LYS A 25 11.62 -9.99 24.00
N PRO A 26 12.24 -9.16 24.85
CA PRO A 26 13.65 -8.78 24.71
C PRO A 26 14.63 -9.96 24.79
N GLU A 27 14.17 -11.11 25.32
CA GLU A 27 14.95 -12.35 25.38
C GLU A 27 14.94 -13.16 24.09
N CYS A 28 14.05 -12.84 23.12
CA CYS A 28 13.96 -13.57 21.86
C CYS A 28 15.13 -13.22 20.94
N LYS A 29 15.70 -14.25 20.33
CA LYS A 29 16.65 -14.10 19.24
C LYS A 29 15.90 -13.92 17.92
N ILE A 30 16.01 -12.74 17.34
CA ILE A 30 15.20 -12.32 16.19
C ILE A 30 16.12 -12.06 15.00
N ALA A 31 15.70 -12.48 13.80
CA ALA A 31 16.31 -12.07 12.55
C ALA A 31 15.26 -11.44 11.62
N VAL A 32 15.66 -10.42 10.87
CA VAL A 32 14.85 -9.75 9.85
C VAL A 32 15.56 -9.84 8.52
N PHE A 33 14.94 -10.49 7.54
CA PHE A 33 15.45 -10.61 6.17
C PHE A 33 14.75 -9.62 5.25
N GLU A 34 15.52 -8.83 4.52
CA GLU A 34 15.02 -7.84 3.57
C GLU A 34 15.80 -7.93 2.26
N GLU A 35 15.08 -8.04 1.14
CA GLU A 35 15.67 -8.13 -0.20
C GLU A 35 16.41 -6.86 -0.62
N GLY A 36 15.96 -5.70 -0.14
CA GLY A 36 16.55 -4.41 -0.46
C GLY A 36 17.53 -3.91 0.59
N TYR A 37 17.83 -2.61 0.53
CA TYR A 37 18.90 -1.99 1.31
C TYR A 37 18.39 -1.31 2.58
N THR A 38 19.34 -0.96 3.48
CA THR A 38 19.06 -0.05 4.60
C THR A 38 18.56 1.29 4.10
N LEU A 39 17.77 2.00 4.91
CA LEU A 39 17.13 3.26 4.51
C LEU A 39 18.12 4.27 3.90
N LYS A 40 19.30 4.42 4.50
CA LYS A 40 20.37 5.34 4.04
C LYS A 40 20.97 4.96 2.68
N LYS A 41 20.94 3.67 2.30
CA LYS A 41 21.48 3.19 1.02
C LYS A 41 20.42 3.16 -0.09
N ARG A 42 19.15 3.36 0.24
CA ARG A 42 18.06 3.37 -0.73
C ARG A 42 18.08 4.68 -1.53
N LYS A 43 18.52 4.61 -2.77
CA LYS A 43 18.54 5.75 -3.69
C LYS A 43 18.14 5.28 -5.08
N CYS A 44 17.11 5.88 -5.64
CA CYS A 44 16.76 5.66 -7.05
C CYS A 44 17.81 6.33 -7.94
N PRO A 45 18.35 5.65 -8.95
CA PRO A 45 19.35 6.23 -9.85
C PRO A 45 18.78 7.28 -10.82
N ILE A 46 17.45 7.39 -10.95
CA ILE A 46 16.83 8.41 -11.79
C ILE A 46 17.13 9.78 -11.18
N ASP A 47 17.84 10.63 -11.95
CA ASP A 47 18.24 11.98 -11.54
C ASP A 47 17.60 13.10 -12.40
N GLY A 48 16.87 12.71 -13.45
CA GLY A 48 16.22 13.63 -14.39
C GLY A 48 17.15 14.18 -15.49
N ASP A 49 18.46 14.08 -15.33
CA ASP A 49 19.46 14.58 -16.28
C ASP A 49 20.11 13.43 -17.08
N LYS A 50 20.90 12.60 -16.40
CA LYS A 50 21.65 11.50 -17.02
C LYS A 50 20.79 10.24 -17.14
N ILE A 51 20.01 9.94 -16.10
CA ILE A 51 19.13 8.79 -16.05
C ILE A 51 17.69 9.31 -15.94
N LYS A 52 16.99 9.35 -17.07
CA LYS A 52 15.62 9.88 -17.17
C LYS A 52 14.54 8.80 -16.96
N ASN A 53 14.87 7.55 -17.25
CA ASN A 53 13.95 6.42 -17.20
C ASN A 53 14.40 5.35 -16.23
N CYS A 54 13.46 4.50 -15.78
CA CYS A 54 13.76 3.38 -14.90
C CYS A 54 14.73 2.39 -15.59
N ILE A 55 15.81 2.04 -14.88
CA ILE A 55 16.85 1.11 -15.37
C ILE A 55 16.63 -0.33 -14.91
N ASN A 56 15.49 -0.63 -14.28
CA ASN A 56 15.13 -1.95 -13.74
C ASN A 56 16.22 -2.53 -12.83
N CYS A 57 16.52 -1.83 -11.73
CA CYS A 57 17.50 -2.29 -10.73
C CYS A 57 17.16 -3.68 -10.22
N LYS A 58 18.18 -4.47 -9.83
CA LYS A 58 18.00 -5.82 -9.23
C LYS A 58 16.99 -5.78 -8.07
N HIS A 59 17.13 -4.82 -7.16
CA HIS A 59 16.17 -4.48 -6.13
C HIS A 59 15.80 -3.02 -6.27
N CYS A 60 14.51 -2.74 -6.46
CA CYS A 60 14.03 -1.38 -6.64
C CYS A 60 14.15 -0.59 -5.33
N SER A 61 15.04 0.40 -5.28
CA SER A 61 15.26 1.21 -4.08
C SER A 61 14.02 2.00 -3.63
N ILE A 62 13.00 2.20 -4.48
CA ILE A 62 11.74 2.82 -4.10
C ILE A 62 10.80 1.80 -3.46
N MET A 63 10.74 0.56 -3.97
CA MET A 63 9.77 -0.44 -3.54
C MET A 63 10.29 -1.35 -2.43
N CYS A 64 11.60 -1.68 -2.43
CA CYS A 64 12.23 -2.64 -1.55
C CYS A 64 13.26 -1.98 -0.63
N GLY A 65 13.50 -2.58 0.52
CA GLY A 65 14.40 -2.10 1.58
C GLY A 65 13.67 -1.71 2.86
N PHE A 66 14.42 -1.29 3.87
CA PHE A 66 13.84 -0.89 5.15
C PHE A 66 12.77 0.19 4.98
N GLY A 67 11.59 -0.03 5.53
CA GLY A 67 10.39 0.79 5.33
C GLY A 67 9.52 0.39 4.13
N GLY A 68 9.99 -0.56 3.30
CA GLY A 68 9.26 -1.02 2.11
C GLY A 68 8.92 0.12 1.16
N ALA A 69 7.88 -0.01 0.36
CA ALA A 69 7.36 1.06 -0.51
C ALA A 69 6.86 2.29 0.28
N GLY A 70 6.55 2.10 1.56
CA GLY A 70 6.11 3.16 2.46
C GLY A 70 7.17 4.22 2.76
N ALA A 71 8.47 3.87 2.71
CA ALA A 71 9.55 4.77 3.09
C ALA A 71 9.66 6.05 2.23
N PHE A 72 9.28 5.95 0.96
CA PHE A 72 9.32 7.06 0.02
C PHE A 72 7.92 7.50 -0.44
N SER A 73 6.90 7.06 0.28
CA SER A 73 5.55 7.57 0.14
C SER A 73 5.41 8.93 0.86
N ASP A 74 4.26 9.56 0.71
CA ASP A 74 3.90 10.76 1.44
C ASP A 74 3.58 10.54 2.93
N GLY A 75 3.80 9.34 3.46
CA GLY A 75 3.65 9.04 4.88
C GLY A 75 2.24 9.23 5.42
N LYS A 76 1.22 8.85 4.64
CA LYS A 76 -0.18 8.90 5.08
C LYS A 76 -0.55 7.68 5.91
N TYR A 77 -0.76 7.87 7.19
CA TYR A 77 -1.28 6.86 8.11
C TYR A 77 -2.78 7.06 8.32
N ASN A 78 -3.56 6.16 7.72
CA ASN A 78 -5.02 6.22 7.77
C ASN A 78 -5.55 5.39 8.94
N ILE A 79 -6.24 6.03 9.89
CA ILE A 79 -6.86 5.38 11.06
C ILE A 79 -8.34 5.20 10.75
N THR A 80 -8.71 4.07 10.19
CA THR A 80 -10.07 3.76 9.75
C THR A 80 -10.24 2.29 9.41
N ASN A 81 -11.48 1.79 9.43
CA ASN A 81 -11.86 0.49 8.88
C ASN A 81 -12.58 0.60 7.52
N ASP A 82 -12.83 1.81 7.03
CA ASP A 82 -13.62 2.02 5.81
C ASP A 82 -12.80 1.78 4.53
N PHE A 83 -11.47 1.82 4.66
CA PHE A 83 -10.52 1.53 3.57
C PHE A 83 -9.13 1.18 4.12
N GLY A 84 -8.25 0.65 3.27
CA GLY A 84 -6.87 0.31 3.64
C GLY A 84 -6.68 -1.14 4.04
N GLY A 85 -7.72 -1.96 4.01
CA GLY A 85 -7.67 -3.39 4.27
C GLY A 85 -8.90 -3.92 4.97
N THR A 86 -8.91 -5.23 5.20
CA THR A 86 -9.98 -5.97 5.87
C THR A 86 -9.53 -6.57 7.22
N LEU A 87 -8.45 -6.05 7.80
CA LEU A 87 -7.90 -6.52 9.07
C LEU A 87 -8.98 -6.65 10.17
N TYR A 88 -9.96 -5.74 10.18
CA TYR A 88 -11.06 -5.76 11.13
C TYR A 88 -11.96 -7.00 11.05
N GLU A 89 -11.98 -7.72 9.94
CA GLU A 89 -12.73 -8.96 9.77
C GLU A 89 -12.12 -10.11 10.60
N TYR A 90 -10.80 -10.07 10.78
CA TYR A 90 -10.05 -11.03 11.59
C TYR A 90 -10.06 -10.69 13.09
N ILE A 91 -9.87 -9.41 13.43
CA ILE A 91 -9.58 -9.00 14.81
C ILE A 91 -10.67 -8.14 15.47
N GLY A 92 -11.71 -7.78 14.72
CA GLY A 92 -12.79 -6.90 15.15
C GLY A 92 -12.48 -5.41 14.93
N LYS A 93 -13.54 -4.64 14.67
CA LYS A 93 -13.44 -3.22 14.24
C LYS A 93 -12.75 -2.33 15.25
N GLN A 94 -13.13 -2.45 16.54
CA GLN A 94 -12.57 -1.59 17.59
C GLN A 94 -11.09 -1.85 17.78
N LYS A 95 -10.70 -3.11 17.88
CA LYS A 95 -9.30 -3.51 18.05
C LYS A 95 -8.42 -3.06 16.88
N ALA A 96 -8.91 -3.17 15.64
CA ALA A 96 -8.18 -2.69 14.47
C ALA A 96 -7.90 -1.18 14.55
N VAL A 97 -8.90 -0.37 14.92
CA VAL A 97 -8.72 1.08 15.10
C VAL A 97 -7.77 1.40 16.25
N ASP A 98 -7.89 0.70 17.38
CA ASP A 98 -7.03 0.94 18.55
C ASP A 98 -5.56 0.61 18.24
N LEU A 99 -5.31 -0.45 17.47
CA LEU A 99 -3.96 -0.79 17.00
C LEU A 99 -3.40 0.26 16.02
N MET A 100 -4.23 0.79 15.12
CA MET A 100 -3.79 1.87 14.22
C MET A 100 -3.46 3.15 14.99
N LYS A 101 -4.19 3.47 16.07
CA LYS A 101 -3.87 4.59 16.98
C LYS A 101 -2.56 4.34 17.73
N TYR A 102 -2.35 3.12 18.21
CA TYR A 102 -1.09 2.75 18.85
C TYR A 102 0.11 2.87 17.90
N VAL A 103 -0.07 2.51 16.63
CA VAL A 103 0.93 2.76 15.59
C VAL A 103 1.20 4.25 15.41
N ASP A 104 0.16 5.09 15.43
CA ASP A 104 0.30 6.55 15.35
C ASP A 104 1.08 7.10 16.56
N GLU A 105 0.80 6.63 17.77
CA GLU A 105 1.55 6.98 18.99
C GLU A 105 3.04 6.65 18.86
N ILE A 106 3.37 5.44 18.38
CA ILE A 106 4.76 5.05 18.12
C ILE A 106 5.43 5.98 17.11
N ASN A 107 4.73 6.34 16.03
CA ASN A 107 5.26 7.27 15.03
C ASN A 107 5.52 8.67 15.64
N MET A 108 4.63 9.15 16.50
CA MET A 108 4.82 10.43 17.20
C MET A 108 6.03 10.41 18.12
N GLU A 109 6.20 9.34 18.92
CA GLU A 109 7.36 9.13 19.80
C GLU A 109 8.68 9.05 19.02
N ASN A 110 8.63 8.69 17.75
CA ASN A 110 9.83 8.50 16.90
C ASN A 110 10.12 9.66 15.93
N GLY A 111 9.54 10.83 16.16
CA GLY A 111 9.85 12.03 15.41
C GLY A 111 8.70 12.55 14.55
N GLY A 112 7.51 11.94 14.65
CA GLY A 112 6.30 12.44 14.01
C GLY A 112 5.60 13.56 14.78
N ASP A 113 6.08 13.91 15.96
CA ASP A 113 5.45 14.92 16.83
C ASP A 113 5.30 16.28 16.12
N GLY A 114 4.19 16.96 16.42
CA GLY A 114 3.85 18.24 15.79
C GLY A 114 3.16 18.12 14.42
N THR A 115 3.04 16.94 13.83
CA THR A 115 2.30 16.77 12.58
C THR A 115 0.79 16.78 12.79
N LYS A 116 0.06 17.35 11.83
CA LYS A 116 -1.41 17.49 11.93
C LYS A 116 -2.11 16.15 11.69
N LEU A 117 -3.09 15.84 12.57
CA LEU A 117 -4.05 14.78 12.35
C LEU A 117 -5.32 15.39 11.75
N TYR A 118 -5.62 15.04 10.50
CA TYR A 118 -6.86 15.40 9.83
C TYR A 118 -7.96 14.42 10.20
N SER A 119 -9.22 14.86 10.23
CA SER A 119 -10.34 13.98 10.56
C SER A 119 -11.61 14.37 9.81
N THR A 120 -12.36 13.38 9.38
CA THR A 120 -13.71 13.55 8.82
C THR A 120 -14.79 13.69 9.90
N ALA A 121 -14.43 13.57 11.16
CA ALA A 121 -15.39 13.69 12.28
C ALA A 121 -15.95 15.11 12.35
N GLY A 122 -17.27 15.23 12.32
CA GLY A 122 -17.97 16.52 12.43
C GLY A 122 -17.93 17.42 11.20
N THR A 123 -17.32 16.99 10.10
CA THR A 123 -17.26 17.80 8.88
C THR A 123 -18.63 17.99 8.22
N LYS A 124 -18.88 19.21 7.74
CA LYS A 124 -20.08 19.54 6.93
C LYS A 124 -20.14 18.78 5.60
N PHE A 125 -19.00 18.35 5.08
CA PHE A 125 -18.90 17.67 3.78
C PHE A 125 -19.58 16.30 3.78
N LYS A 126 -19.67 15.63 4.93
CA LYS A 126 -20.42 14.37 5.04
C LYS A 126 -21.88 14.55 4.63
N LYS A 127 -22.53 15.61 5.14
CA LYS A 127 -23.93 15.93 4.77
C LYS A 127 -24.04 16.31 3.31
N LEU A 128 -23.12 17.14 2.80
CA LEU A 128 -23.11 17.59 1.39
C LEU A 128 -22.94 16.39 0.44
N CYS A 129 -22.06 15.45 0.75
CA CYS A 129 -21.89 14.23 -0.03
C CYS A 129 -23.17 13.39 -0.04
N LEU A 130 -23.79 13.14 1.13
CA LEU A 130 -25.00 12.35 1.24
C LEU A 130 -26.17 12.95 0.45
N GLN A 131 -26.33 14.29 0.45
CA GLN A 131 -27.35 14.99 -0.34
C GLN A 131 -27.19 14.78 -1.85
N ASN A 132 -25.98 14.44 -2.29
CA ASN A 132 -25.65 14.23 -3.70
C ASN A 132 -25.35 12.75 -4.05
N LYS A 133 -25.91 11.80 -3.27
CA LYS A 133 -25.71 10.34 -3.48
C LYS A 133 -24.25 9.87 -3.39
N LEU A 134 -23.40 10.68 -2.75
CA LEU A 134 -22.01 10.37 -2.49
C LEU A 134 -21.84 9.96 -1.02
N LYS A 135 -20.87 9.10 -0.72
CA LYS A 135 -20.50 8.73 0.63
C LYS A 135 -19.07 9.16 0.90
N LEU A 136 -18.88 10.13 1.80
CA LEU A 136 -17.57 10.42 2.36
C LEU A 136 -17.25 9.34 3.41
N LEU A 137 -16.13 8.64 3.22
CA LEU A 137 -15.68 7.61 4.15
C LEU A 137 -15.10 8.24 5.42
N ASP A 138 -15.34 7.60 6.56
CA ASP A 138 -14.83 8.09 7.83
C ASP A 138 -13.36 7.68 8.02
N ALA A 139 -12.51 8.65 8.33
CA ALA A 139 -11.11 8.44 8.61
C ALA A 139 -10.53 9.55 9.48
N SER A 140 -9.50 9.20 10.26
CA SER A 140 -8.48 10.15 10.70
C SER A 140 -7.19 9.86 9.93
N VAL A 141 -6.52 10.89 9.46
CA VAL A 141 -5.34 10.75 8.60
C VAL A 141 -4.19 11.55 9.20
N ARG A 142 -3.11 10.85 9.58
CA ARG A 142 -1.83 11.46 9.90
C ARG A 142 -1.02 11.60 8.63
N HIS A 143 -0.66 12.80 8.27
CA HIS A 143 0.24 13.08 7.15
C HIS A 143 1.61 13.47 7.70
N LEU A 144 2.58 12.58 7.52
CA LEU A 144 3.96 12.83 7.96
C LEU A 144 4.79 13.54 6.88
N GLY A 145 4.39 13.42 5.61
CA GLY A 145 5.26 13.74 4.50
C GLY A 145 6.41 12.74 4.34
N THR A 146 7.10 12.79 3.23
CA THR A 146 8.22 11.87 2.96
C THR A 146 9.39 12.10 3.92
N ASP A 147 9.68 13.35 4.28
CA ASP A 147 10.84 13.72 5.10
C ASP A 147 10.68 13.26 6.56
N ILE A 148 9.54 13.57 7.19
CA ILE A 148 9.28 13.16 8.58
C ILE A 148 9.12 11.64 8.66
N ASN A 149 8.45 11.03 7.68
CA ASN A 149 8.32 9.57 7.61
C ASN A 149 9.69 8.88 7.55
N TYR A 150 10.65 9.47 6.81
CA TYR A 150 12.03 8.99 6.78
C TYR A 150 12.68 9.05 8.17
N VAL A 151 12.51 10.15 8.90
CA VAL A 151 13.06 10.32 10.26
C VAL A 151 12.46 9.28 11.21
N VAL A 152 11.15 9.09 11.18
CA VAL A 152 10.46 8.08 12.01
C VAL A 152 11.01 6.68 11.74
N LEU A 153 11.13 6.29 10.48
CA LEU A 153 11.65 4.98 10.10
C LEU A 153 13.13 4.81 10.50
N GLN A 154 13.96 5.85 10.38
CA GLN A 154 15.35 5.79 10.79
C GLN A 154 15.48 5.64 12.31
N ASN A 155 14.66 6.36 13.08
CA ASN A 155 14.66 6.27 14.54
C ASN A 155 14.20 4.89 15.03
N LEU A 156 13.18 4.32 14.40
CA LEU A 156 12.77 2.92 14.67
C LEU A 156 13.90 1.93 14.39
N TYR A 157 14.57 2.08 13.23
CA TYR A 157 15.72 1.24 12.89
C TYR A 157 16.85 1.35 13.94
N ASP A 158 17.19 2.58 14.33
CA ASP A 158 18.29 2.83 15.28
C ASP A 158 18.00 2.26 16.68
N GLN A 159 16.73 2.15 17.09
CA GLN A 159 16.33 1.46 18.30
C GLN A 159 16.45 -0.07 18.21
N MET A 160 16.19 -0.64 17.03
CA MET A 160 16.11 -2.10 16.85
C MET A 160 17.44 -2.75 16.47
N LYS A 161 18.33 -2.04 15.78
CA LYS A 161 19.52 -2.60 15.13
C LYS A 161 20.50 -3.35 16.07
N ASP A 162 20.51 -3.00 17.36
CA ASP A 162 21.37 -3.62 18.36
C ASP A 162 20.67 -4.76 19.15
N HIS A 163 19.38 -5.00 18.85
CA HIS A 163 18.55 -5.99 19.53
C HIS A 163 18.22 -7.22 18.67
N MET A 164 18.50 -7.16 17.37
CA MET A 164 18.19 -8.24 16.42
C MET A 164 19.12 -8.20 15.21
N ASP A 165 19.21 -9.32 14.50
CA ASP A 165 20.02 -9.44 13.30
C ASP A 165 19.25 -8.99 12.08
N PHE A 166 19.76 -7.98 11.34
CA PHE A 166 19.20 -7.53 10.08
C PHE A 166 20.03 -8.02 8.89
N TYR A 167 19.40 -8.77 8.00
CA TYR A 167 19.98 -9.25 6.74
C TYR A 167 19.41 -8.45 5.57
N PHE A 168 20.11 -7.38 5.17
CA PHE A 168 19.77 -6.59 3.98
C PHE A 168 20.44 -7.15 2.73
N ASP A 169 19.92 -6.76 1.54
CA ASP A 169 20.33 -7.30 0.24
C ASP A 169 20.33 -8.83 0.28
N THR A 170 19.28 -9.39 0.87
CA THR A 170 19.17 -10.83 1.14
C THR A 170 17.75 -11.29 0.82
N PRO A 171 17.44 -11.49 -0.46
CA PRO A 171 16.17 -12.09 -0.86
C PRO A 171 16.08 -13.51 -0.32
N VAL A 172 14.94 -13.86 0.25
CA VAL A 172 14.61 -15.23 0.66
C VAL A 172 14.11 -15.99 -0.56
N ASP A 173 14.72 -17.16 -0.83
CA ASP A 173 14.31 -18.00 -1.96
C ASP A 173 13.07 -18.82 -1.63
N THR A 174 13.05 -19.47 -0.45
CA THR A 174 11.94 -20.30 -0.02
C THR A 174 11.89 -20.46 1.49
N VAL A 175 10.73 -20.92 1.98
CA VAL A 175 10.44 -21.27 3.37
C VAL A 175 10.07 -22.75 3.41
N GLN A 176 10.69 -23.52 4.26
CA GLN A 176 10.42 -24.95 4.44
C GLN A 176 9.93 -25.23 5.85
N VAL A 177 8.96 -26.09 5.99
CA VAL A 177 8.54 -26.63 7.30
C VAL A 177 9.54 -27.69 7.71
N ILE A 178 10.08 -27.60 8.93
CA ILE A 178 10.98 -28.57 9.55
C ILE A 178 10.42 -29.03 10.90
N ASP A 179 11.04 -30.05 11.52
CA ASP A 179 10.62 -30.49 12.85
C ASP A 179 10.73 -29.35 13.87
N GLY A 180 9.58 -28.91 14.35
CA GLY A 180 9.42 -27.89 15.38
C GLY A 180 9.59 -26.46 14.89
N GLY A 181 9.56 -26.16 13.59
CA GLY A 181 9.62 -24.79 13.07
C GLY A 181 9.83 -24.66 11.58
N TYR A 182 10.65 -23.71 11.17
CA TYR A 182 10.84 -23.32 9.78
C TYR A 182 12.30 -23.15 9.44
N ARG A 183 12.64 -23.44 8.20
CA ARG A 183 13.93 -23.19 7.58
C ARG A 183 13.78 -22.15 6.48
N ILE A 184 14.53 -21.08 6.56
CA ILE A 184 14.60 -20.02 5.58
C ILE A 184 15.84 -20.23 4.74
N ILE A 185 15.70 -20.29 3.42
CA ILE A 185 16.80 -20.50 2.47
C ILE A 185 17.01 -19.23 1.66
N CYS A 186 18.24 -18.77 1.60
CA CYS A 186 18.68 -17.61 0.83
C CYS A 186 20.13 -17.78 0.34
N ASP A 187 20.65 -16.82 -0.40
CA ASP A 187 22.02 -16.82 -0.93
C ASP A 187 23.10 -16.82 0.17
N LYS A 188 22.75 -16.41 1.41
CA LYS A 188 23.66 -16.41 2.56
C LYS A 188 23.66 -17.73 3.36
N GLY A 189 22.81 -18.67 2.98
CA GLY A 189 22.73 -19.97 3.63
C GLY A 189 21.31 -20.33 4.10
N GLU A 190 21.26 -21.25 5.05
CA GLU A 190 20.02 -21.77 5.66
C GLU A 190 19.94 -21.30 7.11
N PHE A 191 18.76 -20.82 7.51
CA PHE A 191 18.51 -20.30 8.86
C PHE A 191 17.26 -20.95 9.44
N ASP A 192 17.38 -21.54 10.62
CA ASP A 192 16.28 -22.23 11.29
C ASP A 192 15.65 -21.34 12.37
N CYS A 193 14.30 -21.33 12.43
CA CYS A 193 13.56 -20.63 13.47
C CYS A 193 12.37 -21.45 13.97
N GLU A 194 11.94 -21.14 15.20
CA GLU A 194 10.73 -21.75 15.78
C GLU A 194 9.47 -21.16 15.11
N LYS A 195 9.47 -19.86 14.83
CA LYS A 195 8.34 -19.15 14.23
C LYS A 195 8.78 -18.24 13.09
N CYS A 196 7.95 -18.16 12.06
CA CYS A 196 8.20 -17.34 10.89
C CYS A 196 7.06 -16.33 10.69
N ILE A 197 7.42 -15.07 10.50
CA ILE A 197 6.50 -13.98 10.15
C ILE A 197 6.82 -13.53 8.73
N VAL A 198 5.91 -13.76 7.80
CA VAL A 198 6.03 -13.29 6.42
C VAL A 198 5.33 -11.93 6.31
N SER A 199 6.08 -10.90 5.98
CA SER A 199 5.62 -9.51 5.85
C SER A 199 6.11 -8.86 4.56
N VAL A 200 6.01 -9.58 3.45
CA VAL A 200 6.38 -9.07 2.13
C VAL A 200 5.36 -8.05 1.63
N GLY A 201 5.81 -7.11 0.83
CA GLY A 201 4.96 -6.12 0.18
C GLY A 201 4.41 -6.61 -1.18
N ARG A 202 3.90 -5.67 -1.96
CA ARG A 202 3.39 -5.93 -3.31
C ARG A 202 4.49 -6.40 -4.28
N SER A 203 5.72 -5.96 -4.10
CA SER A 203 6.88 -6.46 -4.86
C SER A 203 7.12 -7.96 -4.66
N GLY A 204 6.81 -8.47 -3.46
CA GLY A 204 6.91 -9.89 -3.11
C GLY A 204 5.71 -10.77 -3.50
N SER A 205 4.72 -10.24 -4.24
CA SER A 205 3.48 -10.96 -4.58
C SER A 205 3.74 -12.32 -5.25
N LYS A 206 4.60 -12.36 -6.27
CA LYS A 206 4.93 -13.60 -7.00
C LYS A 206 5.69 -14.60 -6.12
N TRP A 207 6.57 -14.09 -5.25
CA TRP A 207 7.26 -14.93 -4.27
C TRP A 207 6.28 -15.51 -3.26
N MET A 208 5.34 -14.70 -2.75
CA MET A 208 4.31 -15.18 -1.81
C MET A 208 3.40 -16.24 -2.44
N GLU A 209 3.02 -16.06 -3.72
CA GLU A 209 2.26 -17.06 -4.48
C GLU A 209 3.02 -18.39 -4.57
N LYS A 210 4.33 -18.32 -4.87
CA LYS A 210 5.21 -19.50 -4.88
C LYS A 210 5.23 -20.20 -3.51
N VAL A 211 5.45 -19.45 -2.43
CA VAL A 211 5.49 -19.99 -1.05
C VAL A 211 4.15 -20.62 -0.67
N CYS A 212 3.03 -19.96 -0.96
CA CYS A 212 1.70 -20.53 -0.70
C CYS A 212 1.51 -21.84 -1.44
N LYS A 213 1.94 -21.93 -2.70
CA LYS A 213 1.85 -23.16 -3.49
C LYS A 213 2.75 -24.28 -2.95
N GLU A 214 4.00 -23.96 -2.58
CA GLU A 214 4.97 -24.92 -2.02
C GLU A 214 4.53 -25.47 -0.67
N LEU A 215 3.89 -24.64 0.16
CA LEU A 215 3.39 -24.99 1.48
C LEU A 215 1.91 -25.40 1.49
N GLU A 216 1.27 -25.54 0.33
CA GLU A 216 -0.15 -25.89 0.20
C GLU A 216 -1.10 -24.97 0.99
N ILE A 217 -0.73 -23.68 1.11
CA ILE A 217 -1.56 -22.67 1.77
C ILE A 217 -2.63 -22.19 0.78
N THR A 218 -3.89 -22.26 1.18
CA THR A 218 -5.02 -21.79 0.36
C THR A 218 -4.98 -20.30 0.18
N THR A 219 -5.24 -19.83 -1.05
CA THR A 219 -5.35 -18.42 -1.39
C THR A 219 -6.63 -18.12 -2.15
N LYS A 220 -7.14 -16.89 -2.01
CA LYS A 220 -8.30 -16.40 -2.75
C LYS A 220 -7.89 -15.25 -3.66
N SER A 221 -8.56 -15.13 -4.82
CA SER A 221 -8.38 -13.96 -5.69
C SER A 221 -8.83 -12.71 -4.98
N ASN A 222 -8.02 -11.66 -5.04
CA ASN A 222 -8.37 -10.35 -4.52
C ASN A 222 -8.98 -9.49 -5.65
N ARG A 223 -9.45 -8.31 -5.28
CA ARG A 223 -9.94 -7.31 -6.24
C ARG A 223 -8.79 -6.70 -7.04
N VAL A 224 -9.14 -6.01 -8.12
CA VAL A 224 -8.30 -5.04 -8.80
C VAL A 224 -9.08 -3.74 -8.94
N ASP A 225 -8.42 -2.61 -8.73
CA ASP A 225 -9.00 -1.30 -8.93
C ASP A 225 -8.44 -0.69 -10.22
N ILE A 226 -9.31 -0.28 -11.12
CA ILE A 226 -8.94 0.24 -12.45
C ILE A 226 -9.64 1.56 -12.69
N GLY A 227 -8.92 2.53 -13.23
CA GLY A 227 -9.50 3.82 -13.56
C GLY A 227 -8.52 4.81 -14.15
N VAL A 228 -8.69 6.06 -13.78
CA VAL A 228 -7.93 7.19 -14.29
C VAL A 228 -7.42 8.08 -13.16
N ARG A 229 -6.35 8.84 -13.43
CA ARG A 229 -5.96 9.98 -12.61
C ARG A 229 -6.60 11.24 -13.19
N VAL A 230 -7.29 11.97 -12.35
CA VAL A 230 -7.89 13.28 -12.67
C VAL A 230 -6.91 14.36 -12.27
N GLU A 231 -6.73 15.37 -13.12
CA GLU A 231 -5.99 16.58 -12.79
C GLU A 231 -6.83 17.80 -13.17
N LEU A 232 -6.95 18.75 -12.24
CA LEU A 232 -7.75 19.95 -12.36
C LEU A 232 -7.19 21.09 -11.48
N PRO A 233 -7.60 22.35 -11.65
CA PRO A 233 -7.12 23.45 -10.82
C PRO A 233 -7.40 23.22 -9.33
N ALA A 234 -6.40 23.43 -8.48
CA ALA A 234 -6.47 23.17 -7.03
C ALA A 234 -7.63 23.92 -6.36
N VAL A 235 -7.98 25.11 -6.86
CA VAL A 235 -9.09 25.92 -6.35
C VAL A 235 -10.44 25.20 -6.35
N ILE A 236 -10.63 24.22 -7.24
CA ILE A 236 -11.86 23.42 -7.34
C ILE A 236 -12.08 22.56 -6.08
N PHE A 237 -11.00 22.01 -5.53
CA PHE A 237 -11.05 21.11 -4.37
C PHE A 237 -10.51 21.76 -3.08
N SER A 238 -9.98 23.00 -3.10
CA SER A 238 -9.35 23.65 -1.94
C SER A 238 -10.25 23.64 -0.70
N HIS A 239 -11.55 23.88 -0.84
CA HIS A 239 -12.51 23.88 0.26
C HIS A 239 -12.63 22.50 0.96
N LEU A 240 -12.30 21.40 0.28
CA LEU A 240 -12.25 20.05 0.83
C LEU A 240 -10.85 19.71 1.35
N THR A 241 -9.82 20.03 0.55
CA THR A 241 -8.45 19.62 0.86
C THR A 241 -7.83 20.41 2.01
N ASP A 242 -8.24 21.69 2.21
CA ASP A 242 -7.78 22.50 3.34
C ASP A 242 -8.29 21.95 4.69
N GLU A 243 -9.50 21.36 4.71
CA GLU A 243 -10.11 20.79 5.92
C GLU A 243 -9.71 19.33 6.12
N LEU A 244 -9.77 18.51 5.05
CA LEU A 244 -9.66 17.05 5.14
C LEU A 244 -8.34 16.50 4.60
N TYR A 245 -7.53 17.31 3.92
CA TYR A 245 -6.34 16.94 3.15
C TYR A 245 -6.64 15.93 2.04
N GLU A 246 -7.09 14.73 2.37
CA GLU A 246 -7.47 13.67 1.45
C GLU A 246 -8.91 13.20 1.72
N SER A 247 -9.78 13.36 0.71
CA SER A 247 -11.17 12.94 0.80
C SER A 247 -11.39 11.61 0.06
N LYS A 248 -11.80 10.59 0.79
CA LYS A 248 -12.22 9.30 0.21
C LYS A 248 -13.72 9.34 0.00
N ILE A 249 -14.14 9.62 -1.22
CA ILE A 249 -15.56 9.73 -1.60
C ILE A 249 -15.92 8.55 -2.49
N VAL A 250 -17.02 7.89 -2.18
CA VAL A 250 -17.55 6.75 -2.93
C VAL A 250 -18.88 7.13 -3.56
N TYR A 251 -19.06 6.75 -4.82
CA TYR A 251 -20.30 6.84 -5.57
C TYR A 251 -20.70 5.46 -6.07
N ARG A 252 -21.96 5.08 -5.83
CA ARG A 252 -22.54 3.88 -6.45
C ARG A 252 -23.22 4.29 -7.75
N THR A 253 -22.67 3.81 -8.87
CA THR A 253 -23.16 4.17 -10.21
C THR A 253 -24.61 3.75 -10.42
N GLU A 254 -25.40 4.60 -11.08
CA GLU A 254 -26.82 4.30 -11.35
C GLU A 254 -26.96 3.19 -12.40
N LYS A 255 -26.07 3.18 -13.39
CA LYS A 255 -26.17 2.26 -14.52
C LYS A 255 -25.75 0.82 -14.20
N PHE A 256 -24.68 0.65 -13.45
CA PHE A 256 -24.07 -0.67 -13.20
C PHE A 256 -24.01 -1.06 -11.73
N GLU A 257 -24.40 -0.16 -10.84
CA GLU A 257 -24.30 -0.31 -9.39
C GLU A 257 -22.88 -0.62 -8.88
N ASP A 258 -21.88 -0.25 -9.67
CA ASP A 258 -20.47 -0.36 -9.29
C ASP A 258 -20.08 0.78 -8.35
N ASN A 259 -19.20 0.49 -7.40
CA ASN A 259 -18.60 1.52 -6.58
C ASN A 259 -17.41 2.15 -7.30
N VAL A 260 -17.48 3.47 -7.50
CA VAL A 260 -16.37 4.30 -7.95
C VAL A 260 -15.91 5.15 -6.78
N ARG A 261 -14.61 5.24 -6.55
CA ARG A 261 -14.08 6.00 -5.42
C ARG A 261 -12.94 6.92 -5.81
N THR A 262 -12.83 8.04 -5.10
CA THR A 262 -11.60 8.84 -5.12
C THR A 262 -10.49 8.09 -4.38
N PHE A 263 -9.26 8.25 -4.84
CA PHE A 263 -8.10 7.62 -4.22
C PHE A 263 -6.87 8.50 -4.38
N CYS A 264 -5.99 8.51 -3.36
CA CYS A 264 -4.71 9.21 -3.37
C CYS A 264 -4.83 10.64 -3.91
N MET A 265 -5.56 11.49 -3.20
CA MET A 265 -5.70 12.91 -3.53
C MET A 265 -4.44 13.67 -3.12
N ASN A 266 -3.93 14.47 -4.03
CA ASN A 266 -2.69 15.23 -3.89
C ASN A 266 -2.97 16.71 -4.17
N PRO A 267 -3.28 17.49 -3.11
CA PRO A 267 -3.44 18.93 -3.24
C PRO A 267 -2.14 19.58 -3.71
N ASN A 268 -2.20 20.50 -4.67
CA ASN A 268 -1.05 21.19 -5.24
C ASN A 268 0.08 20.24 -5.70
N GLY A 269 -0.30 19.02 -6.12
CA GLY A 269 0.61 17.95 -6.47
C GLY A 269 0.84 17.81 -7.97
N ILE A 270 1.60 16.80 -8.33
CA ILE A 270 1.93 16.44 -9.72
C ILE A 270 1.41 15.04 -10.06
N VAL A 271 1.11 14.84 -11.32
CA VAL A 271 0.84 13.50 -11.89
C VAL A 271 2.18 12.89 -12.29
N VAL A 272 2.37 11.60 -11.99
CA VAL A 272 3.63 10.88 -12.24
C VAL A 272 3.38 9.52 -12.89
N ASN A 273 4.39 9.03 -13.60
CA ASN A 273 4.42 7.64 -14.09
C ASN A 273 4.88 6.69 -12.98
N GLU A 274 4.25 5.54 -12.90
CA GLU A 274 4.66 4.41 -12.08
C GLU A 274 5.02 3.23 -13.00
N ASN A 275 6.23 2.70 -12.88
CA ASN A 275 6.66 1.54 -13.67
C ASN A 275 6.75 0.32 -12.77
N THR A 276 5.94 -0.67 -13.05
CA THR A 276 5.96 -1.96 -12.35
C THR A 276 6.25 -3.06 -13.37
N ASN A 277 7.44 -3.64 -13.32
CA ASN A 277 7.87 -4.73 -14.23
C ASN A 277 7.67 -4.41 -15.72
N GLY A 278 7.98 -3.18 -16.14
CA GLY A 278 7.84 -2.73 -17.52
C GLY A 278 6.42 -2.31 -17.93
N ILE A 279 5.48 -2.34 -17.02
CA ILE A 279 4.11 -1.82 -17.22
C ILE A 279 4.05 -0.42 -16.63
N ILE A 280 3.74 0.56 -17.47
CA ILE A 280 3.62 1.96 -17.07
C ILE A 280 2.16 2.26 -16.74
N THR A 281 1.92 2.70 -15.51
CA THR A 281 0.64 3.22 -15.02
C THR A 281 0.82 4.64 -14.53
N VAL A 282 -0.27 5.34 -14.25
CA VAL A 282 -0.23 6.68 -13.69
C VAL A 282 -0.43 6.65 -12.17
N ASN A 283 0.19 7.59 -11.49
CA ASN A 283 0.00 7.87 -10.06
C ASN A 283 0.07 9.37 -9.81
N GLY A 284 -0.04 9.81 -8.58
CA GLY A 284 0.11 11.21 -8.18
C GLY A 284 1.04 11.34 -6.99
N HIS A 285 1.62 12.51 -6.85
CA HIS A 285 2.52 12.84 -5.76
C HIS A 285 2.31 14.28 -5.30
N SER A 286 2.48 14.55 -4.01
CA SER A 286 2.49 15.89 -3.44
C SER A 286 3.77 16.11 -2.64
N TYR A 287 4.24 17.37 -2.63
CA TYR A 287 5.40 17.80 -1.87
C TYR A 287 4.98 18.76 -0.76
N GLU A 288 5.64 18.72 0.38
CA GLU A 288 5.37 19.68 1.45
C GLU A 288 6.05 21.03 1.18
N GLY A 289 7.22 21.05 0.54
CA GLY A 289 7.94 22.26 0.20
C GLY A 289 7.23 23.11 -0.85
N ASP A 290 7.04 24.39 -0.58
CA ASP A 290 6.31 25.32 -1.46
C ASP A 290 6.91 25.48 -2.86
N GLU A 291 8.22 25.27 -3.00
CA GLU A 291 8.92 25.39 -4.29
C GLU A 291 8.48 24.36 -5.35
N LYS A 292 7.85 23.24 -4.92
CA LYS A 292 7.40 22.16 -5.81
C LYS A 292 5.89 22.04 -5.91
N LYS A 293 5.15 22.91 -5.25
CA LYS A 293 3.70 22.96 -5.33
C LYS A 293 3.26 23.47 -6.70
N THR A 294 2.22 22.84 -7.24
CA THR A 294 1.58 23.26 -8.49
C THR A 294 0.24 23.95 -8.22
N GLU A 295 -0.34 24.54 -9.25
CA GLU A 295 -1.68 25.11 -9.18
C GLU A 295 -2.78 24.05 -9.37
N ASN A 296 -2.41 22.77 -9.49
CA ASN A 296 -3.34 21.66 -9.72
C ASN A 296 -3.47 20.76 -8.50
N THR A 297 -4.67 20.22 -8.33
CA THR A 297 -4.94 19.03 -7.50
C THR A 297 -5.14 17.84 -8.41
N ASN A 298 -4.60 16.69 -8.04
CA ASN A 298 -4.86 15.45 -8.75
C ASN A 298 -5.33 14.34 -7.79
N PHE A 299 -6.16 13.44 -8.31
CA PHE A 299 -6.66 12.26 -7.58
C PHE A 299 -7.05 11.16 -8.56
N ALA A 300 -7.01 9.90 -8.10
CA ALA A 300 -7.52 8.80 -8.89
C ALA A 300 -9.03 8.67 -8.75
N LEU A 301 -9.69 8.23 -9.82
CA LEU A 301 -11.03 7.65 -9.80
C LEU A 301 -10.92 6.18 -10.17
N LEU A 302 -11.23 5.30 -9.23
CA LEU A 302 -11.03 3.87 -9.34
C LEU A 302 -12.34 3.11 -9.20
N VAL A 303 -12.55 2.15 -10.11
CA VAL A 303 -13.64 1.18 -10.08
C VAL A 303 -13.09 -0.15 -9.59
N SER A 304 -13.60 -0.64 -8.47
CA SER A 304 -13.20 -1.94 -7.91
C SER A 304 -13.87 -3.08 -8.66
N LYS A 305 -13.10 -4.07 -9.08
CA LYS A 305 -13.59 -5.29 -9.72
C LYS A 305 -13.15 -6.52 -8.96
N HIS A 306 -14.11 -7.40 -8.69
CA HIS A 306 -13.91 -8.74 -8.18
C HIS A 306 -14.28 -9.73 -9.27
N PHE A 307 -13.48 -10.76 -9.39
CA PHE A 307 -13.76 -11.85 -10.31
C PHE A 307 -14.09 -13.11 -9.52
N SER A 308 -15.17 -13.78 -9.92
CA SER A 308 -15.54 -15.09 -9.41
C SER A 308 -15.03 -16.20 -10.35
N GLU A 309 -15.05 -17.44 -9.87
CA GLU A 309 -14.74 -18.59 -10.70
C GLU A 309 -15.46 -18.53 -12.07
N PRO A 310 -14.80 -18.91 -13.18
CA PRO A 310 -13.45 -19.51 -13.25
C PRO A 310 -12.32 -18.49 -13.34
N PHE A 311 -12.59 -17.18 -13.28
CA PHE A 311 -11.62 -16.11 -13.47
C PHE A 311 -10.97 -15.75 -12.12
N LYS A 312 -9.72 -16.13 -11.92
CA LYS A 312 -8.98 -15.88 -10.67
C LYS A 312 -7.92 -14.81 -10.78
N ASP A 313 -7.52 -14.43 -12.00
CA ASP A 313 -6.41 -13.52 -12.22
C ASP A 313 -6.87 -12.07 -12.40
N SER A 314 -7.27 -11.44 -11.29
CA SER A 314 -7.65 -10.03 -11.25
C SER A 314 -6.48 -9.11 -11.65
N ASN A 315 -5.27 -9.45 -11.23
CA ASN A 315 -4.07 -8.68 -11.53
C ASN A 315 -3.73 -8.75 -13.03
N GLY A 316 -3.79 -9.94 -13.63
CA GLY A 316 -3.58 -10.10 -15.07
C GLY A 316 -4.60 -9.33 -15.92
N TYR A 317 -5.85 -9.22 -15.44
CA TYR A 317 -6.84 -8.37 -16.09
C TYR A 317 -6.43 -6.88 -16.06
N GLY A 318 -6.04 -6.38 -14.89
CA GLY A 318 -5.54 -5.01 -14.74
C GLY A 318 -4.27 -4.74 -15.57
N GLU A 319 -3.32 -5.69 -15.56
CA GLU A 319 -2.11 -5.63 -16.39
C GLU A 319 -2.44 -5.57 -17.88
N SER A 320 -3.41 -6.36 -18.35
CA SER A 320 -3.81 -6.37 -19.77
C SER A 320 -4.32 -5.01 -20.23
N ILE A 321 -5.11 -4.32 -19.39
CA ILE A 321 -5.59 -2.96 -19.66
C ILE A 321 -4.44 -1.95 -19.67
N ALA A 322 -3.52 -2.05 -18.70
CA ALA A 322 -2.37 -1.17 -18.65
C ALA A 322 -1.43 -1.38 -19.85
N ARG A 323 -1.18 -2.63 -20.27
CA ARG A 323 -0.42 -2.94 -21.49
C ARG A 323 -1.06 -2.39 -22.74
N LEU A 324 -2.40 -2.44 -22.85
CA LEU A 324 -3.15 -1.84 -23.95
C LEU A 324 -2.95 -0.32 -23.99
N SER A 325 -2.99 0.37 -22.86
CA SER A 325 -2.65 1.80 -22.77
C SER A 325 -1.23 2.08 -23.24
N ASN A 326 -0.27 1.28 -22.77
CA ASN A 326 1.14 1.46 -23.15
C ASN A 326 1.37 1.21 -24.64
N MET A 327 0.68 0.25 -25.22
CA MET A 327 0.77 -0.04 -26.67
C MET A 327 0.24 1.13 -27.51
N LEU A 328 -0.86 1.76 -27.09
CA LEU A 328 -1.48 2.86 -27.83
C LEU A 328 -0.83 4.22 -27.59
N GLY A 329 -0.33 4.46 -26.39
CA GLY A 329 0.22 5.76 -25.97
C GLY A 329 1.74 5.79 -25.77
N GLY A 330 2.43 4.67 -25.91
CA GLY A 330 3.83 4.56 -25.53
C GLY A 330 4.06 4.67 -24.01
N GLY A 331 2.99 4.67 -23.23
CA GLY A 331 2.94 4.89 -21.79
C GLY A 331 1.56 5.33 -21.36
N VAL A 332 1.48 6.45 -20.65
CA VAL A 332 0.21 7.04 -20.20
C VAL A 332 -0.45 7.85 -21.32
N ILE A 333 -1.77 7.68 -21.47
CA ILE A 333 -2.61 8.49 -22.34
C ILE A 333 -3.27 9.61 -21.51
N VAL A 334 -3.36 10.82 -22.08
CA VAL A 334 -4.11 11.94 -21.51
C VAL A 334 -5.27 12.33 -22.41
N GLN A 335 -6.44 12.57 -21.80
CA GLN A 335 -7.64 13.03 -22.52
C GLN A 335 -8.36 14.10 -21.70
N ARG A 336 -8.85 15.16 -22.35
CA ARG A 336 -9.75 16.13 -21.73
C ARG A 336 -11.13 15.49 -21.51
N PHE A 337 -11.74 15.79 -20.38
CA PHE A 337 -13.07 15.25 -20.05
C PHE A 337 -14.12 15.61 -21.11
N GLY A 338 -14.13 16.85 -21.59
CA GLY A 338 -15.06 17.27 -22.66
C GLY A 338 -14.86 16.52 -23.98
N ASP A 339 -13.63 16.12 -24.33
CA ASP A 339 -13.38 15.29 -25.51
C ASP A 339 -13.86 13.85 -25.31
N LEU A 340 -13.67 13.29 -24.10
CA LEU A 340 -14.20 11.97 -23.75
C LEU A 340 -15.73 11.92 -23.86
N VAL A 341 -16.43 12.91 -23.28
CA VAL A 341 -17.90 13.00 -23.34
C VAL A 341 -18.42 13.10 -24.79
N ARG A 342 -17.66 13.75 -25.67
CA ARG A 342 -17.99 13.87 -27.10
C ARG A 342 -17.54 12.66 -27.92
N GLY A 343 -16.96 11.63 -27.30
CA GLY A 343 -16.52 10.41 -27.98
C GLY A 343 -15.38 10.66 -28.97
N ARG A 344 -14.46 11.54 -28.66
CA ARG A 344 -13.32 11.87 -29.54
C ARG A 344 -12.01 11.97 -28.78
N ARG A 345 -10.90 11.64 -29.44
CA ARG A 345 -9.57 11.79 -28.88
C ARG A 345 -9.22 13.24 -28.58
N SER A 346 -8.39 13.49 -27.57
CA SER A 346 -7.73 14.78 -27.40
C SER A 346 -6.52 14.93 -28.35
N THR A 347 -6.16 16.16 -28.62
CA THR A 347 -4.98 16.52 -29.41
C THR A 347 -4.09 17.45 -28.60
N VAL A 348 -2.78 17.51 -28.94
CA VAL A 348 -1.82 18.42 -28.32
C VAL A 348 -2.39 19.84 -28.23
N LYS A 349 -2.84 20.36 -29.35
CA LYS A 349 -3.44 21.72 -29.44
C LYS A 349 -4.58 21.94 -28.45
N ARG A 350 -5.53 21.00 -28.33
CA ARG A 350 -6.66 21.16 -27.40
C ARG A 350 -6.26 21.11 -25.95
N ILE A 351 -5.20 20.39 -25.61
CA ILE A 351 -4.67 20.32 -24.24
C ILE A 351 -3.95 21.63 -23.92
N GLU A 352 -3.10 22.12 -24.84
CA GLU A 352 -2.36 23.37 -24.68
C GLU A 352 -3.26 24.60 -24.59
N GLU A 353 -4.39 24.61 -25.29
CA GLU A 353 -5.40 25.68 -25.25
C GLU A 353 -6.36 25.56 -24.05
N GLY A 354 -6.26 24.49 -23.25
CA GLY A 354 -7.12 24.22 -22.09
C GLY A 354 -6.74 25.04 -20.86
N LEU A 355 -7.65 25.09 -19.87
CA LEU A 355 -7.47 25.79 -18.61
C LEU A 355 -6.50 25.09 -17.64
N VAL A 356 -6.26 23.80 -17.86
CA VAL A 356 -5.41 22.98 -16.99
C VAL A 356 -4.06 22.76 -17.67
N THR A 357 -2.99 23.25 -17.06
CA THR A 357 -1.63 22.97 -17.53
C THR A 357 -1.22 21.58 -17.01
N PRO A 358 -0.98 20.58 -17.91
CA PRO A 358 -0.57 19.23 -17.50
C PRO A 358 0.73 19.24 -16.69
N THR A 359 0.75 18.52 -15.56
CA THR A 359 1.99 18.31 -14.79
C THR A 359 2.78 17.08 -15.25
N LEU A 360 2.15 16.17 -16.00
CA LEU A 360 2.81 15.03 -16.64
C LEU A 360 2.73 15.17 -18.16
N THR A 361 3.86 15.05 -18.84
CA THR A 361 3.90 14.88 -20.29
C THR A 361 3.41 13.47 -20.64
N ALA A 362 2.24 13.38 -21.25
CA ALA A 362 1.58 12.15 -21.66
C ALA A 362 1.08 12.24 -23.10
N THR A 363 0.78 11.12 -23.73
CA THR A 363 0.29 11.09 -25.10
C THR A 363 -1.20 11.47 -25.18
N PRO A 364 -1.58 12.55 -25.88
CA PRO A 364 -2.98 12.88 -26.11
C PRO A 364 -3.69 11.76 -26.90
N GLY A 365 -4.77 11.23 -26.36
CA GLY A 365 -5.42 10.07 -26.96
C GLY A 365 -6.91 9.94 -26.61
N ASP A 366 -7.39 8.71 -26.70
CA ASP A 366 -8.77 8.32 -26.43
C ASP A 366 -8.80 7.14 -25.46
N LEU A 367 -9.24 7.39 -24.23
CA LEU A 367 -9.34 6.41 -23.17
C LEU A 367 -10.44 5.36 -23.43
N SER A 368 -11.38 5.64 -24.33
CA SER A 368 -12.41 4.67 -24.72
C SER A 368 -11.87 3.48 -25.51
N LEU A 369 -10.66 3.61 -26.08
CA LEU A 369 -9.94 2.52 -26.73
C LEU A 369 -9.23 1.58 -25.75
N VAL A 370 -9.13 1.98 -24.49
CA VAL A 370 -8.37 1.26 -23.45
C VAL A 370 -9.26 0.75 -22.35
N LEU A 371 -10.08 1.63 -21.78
CA LEU A 371 -10.93 1.29 -20.64
C LEU A 371 -12.21 0.60 -21.10
N PRO A 372 -12.57 -0.54 -20.48
CA PRO A 372 -13.88 -1.15 -20.72
C PRO A 372 -15.01 -0.15 -20.48
N LYS A 373 -16.03 -0.19 -21.35
CA LYS A 373 -17.17 0.73 -21.29
C LYS A 373 -17.77 0.87 -19.89
N ARG A 374 -17.91 -0.23 -19.16
CA ARG A 374 -18.49 -0.23 -17.81
C ARG A 374 -17.67 0.61 -16.83
N ILE A 375 -16.34 0.54 -16.91
CA ILE A 375 -15.43 1.33 -16.09
C ILE A 375 -15.49 2.79 -16.50
N LEU A 376 -15.46 3.07 -17.79
CA LEU A 376 -15.47 4.42 -18.32
C LEU A 376 -16.78 5.16 -18.00
N ASP A 377 -17.92 4.52 -18.21
CA ASP A 377 -19.25 5.08 -17.86
C ASP A 377 -19.32 5.40 -16.36
N GLY A 378 -18.82 4.47 -15.49
CA GLY A 378 -18.79 4.69 -14.05
C GLY A 378 -17.93 5.88 -13.63
N ILE A 379 -16.79 6.08 -14.29
CA ILE A 379 -15.90 7.23 -14.05
C ILE A 379 -16.62 8.53 -14.46
N MET A 380 -17.28 8.55 -15.61
CA MET A 380 -18.04 9.73 -16.05
C MET A 380 -19.19 10.07 -15.09
N GLU A 381 -19.95 9.07 -14.62
CA GLU A 381 -21.00 9.29 -13.62
C GLU A 381 -20.41 9.87 -12.32
N MET A 382 -19.28 9.36 -11.85
CA MET A 382 -18.60 9.87 -10.66
C MET A 382 -18.13 11.31 -10.83
N ILE A 383 -17.59 11.69 -11.99
CA ILE A 383 -17.16 13.07 -12.26
C ILE A 383 -18.36 14.03 -12.17
N TYR A 384 -19.49 13.70 -12.77
CA TYR A 384 -20.71 14.50 -12.65
C TYR A 384 -21.29 14.54 -11.22
N ALA A 385 -21.14 13.46 -10.47
CA ALA A 385 -21.54 13.45 -9.06
C ALA A 385 -20.63 14.32 -8.19
N LEU A 386 -19.31 14.27 -8.42
CA LEU A 386 -18.34 15.13 -7.73
C LEU A 386 -18.54 16.62 -8.07
N ASP A 387 -18.93 16.94 -9.28
CA ASP A 387 -19.19 18.34 -9.69
C ASP A 387 -20.26 19.02 -8.84
N LYS A 388 -21.16 18.27 -8.23
CA LYS A 388 -22.18 18.79 -7.30
C LYS A 388 -21.60 19.16 -5.92
N VAL A 389 -20.45 18.60 -5.55
CA VAL A 389 -19.76 18.83 -4.27
C VAL A 389 -18.58 19.78 -4.46
N ALA A 390 -17.92 19.67 -5.60
CA ALA A 390 -16.79 20.50 -6.02
C ALA A 390 -17.08 21.01 -7.45
N PRO A 391 -17.85 22.11 -7.60
CA PRO A 391 -18.24 22.66 -8.90
C PRO A 391 -17.01 23.03 -9.75
N GLY A 392 -17.00 22.56 -10.99
CA GLY A 392 -15.87 22.65 -11.91
C GLY A 392 -15.12 21.34 -12.12
N THR A 393 -15.46 20.29 -11.37
CA THR A 393 -14.89 18.94 -11.59
C THR A 393 -15.22 18.40 -12.98
N ALA A 394 -16.45 18.62 -13.49
CA ALA A 394 -16.90 18.20 -14.80
C ALA A 394 -16.61 19.23 -15.92
N ASN A 395 -15.61 20.10 -15.72
CA ASN A 395 -15.18 21.03 -16.74
C ASN A 395 -14.61 20.29 -17.96
N ASP A 396 -14.86 20.80 -19.16
CA ASP A 396 -14.34 20.25 -20.41
C ASP A 396 -12.82 20.07 -20.41
N ASP A 397 -12.09 20.96 -19.71
CA ASP A 397 -10.63 20.98 -19.64
C ASP A 397 -10.03 20.13 -18.50
N THR A 398 -10.86 19.55 -17.64
CA THR A 398 -10.38 18.57 -16.66
C THR A 398 -9.64 17.45 -17.39
N LEU A 399 -8.40 17.16 -16.96
CA LEU A 399 -7.55 16.15 -17.57
C LEU A 399 -7.73 14.79 -16.91
N LEU A 400 -7.83 13.76 -17.76
CA LEU A 400 -7.89 12.36 -17.36
C LEU A 400 -6.69 11.62 -17.91
N TYR A 401 -5.88 11.04 -17.04
CA TYR A 401 -4.72 10.22 -17.42
C TYR A 401 -5.05 8.75 -17.21
N GLY A 402 -4.80 7.94 -18.21
CA GLY A 402 -5.05 6.50 -18.13
C GLY A 402 -3.84 5.64 -18.54
N VAL A 403 -3.71 4.51 -17.86
CA VAL A 403 -4.62 4.02 -16.83
C VAL A 403 -3.97 4.07 -15.47
N GLU A 404 -4.77 4.26 -14.44
CA GLU A 404 -4.35 3.98 -13.07
C GLU A 404 -4.88 2.60 -12.68
N VAL A 405 -3.99 1.74 -12.20
CA VAL A 405 -4.35 0.41 -11.71
C VAL A 405 -3.76 0.22 -10.33
N LYS A 406 -4.56 -0.28 -9.40
CA LYS A 406 -4.07 -0.74 -8.10
C LYS A 406 -4.21 -2.24 -8.03
N PHE A 407 -3.07 -2.90 -7.97
CA PHE A 407 -2.94 -4.33 -7.81
C PHE A 407 -2.96 -4.70 -6.32
N TYR A 408 -3.61 -5.80 -6.02
CA TYR A 408 -3.65 -6.36 -4.67
C TYR A 408 -3.09 -7.77 -4.70
N ASN A 409 -2.36 -8.14 -3.65
CA ASN A 409 -1.90 -9.52 -3.49
C ASN A 409 -3.10 -10.44 -3.32
N MET A 410 -2.94 -11.72 -3.67
CA MET A 410 -3.92 -12.74 -3.32
C MET A 410 -4.14 -12.73 -1.82
N GLU A 411 -5.37 -12.95 -1.39
CA GLU A 411 -5.71 -13.08 0.01
C GLU A 411 -5.32 -14.48 0.49
N VAL A 412 -4.40 -14.53 1.43
CA VAL A 412 -3.95 -15.77 2.08
C VAL A 412 -5.01 -16.19 3.09
N GLU A 413 -5.39 -17.47 3.11
CA GLU A 413 -6.31 -17.98 4.12
C GLU A 413 -5.61 -18.06 5.47
N LEU A 414 -6.10 -17.27 6.42
CA LEU A 414 -5.54 -17.09 7.77
C LEU A 414 -6.62 -17.30 8.82
N ASP A 415 -6.21 -17.66 10.02
CA ASP A 415 -7.08 -17.67 11.18
C ASP A 415 -7.20 -16.26 11.82
N GLU A 416 -7.93 -16.18 12.92
CA GLU A 416 -8.11 -14.94 13.70
C GLU A 416 -6.82 -14.38 14.31
N ASN A 417 -5.74 -15.16 14.33
CA ASN A 417 -4.41 -14.76 14.81
C ASN A 417 -3.47 -14.32 13.68
N LEU A 418 -3.96 -14.26 12.43
CA LEU A 418 -3.17 -14.07 11.21
C LEU A 418 -2.15 -15.21 11.00
N GLU A 419 -2.43 -16.39 11.54
CA GLU A 419 -1.66 -17.61 11.39
C GLU A 419 -2.21 -18.42 10.20
N SER A 420 -1.32 -18.99 9.41
CA SER A 420 -1.69 -19.88 8.31
C SER A 420 -2.11 -21.26 8.81
N CYS A 421 -2.45 -22.18 7.89
CA CYS A 421 -2.69 -23.60 8.24
C CYS A 421 -1.44 -24.26 8.86
N HIS A 422 -0.25 -23.69 8.71
CA HIS A 422 0.98 -24.15 9.35
C HIS A 422 1.23 -23.40 10.63
N LYS A 423 1.19 -24.09 11.76
CA LYS A 423 1.35 -23.50 13.08
C LYS A 423 2.71 -22.83 13.27
N GLY A 424 2.71 -21.56 13.67
CA GLY A 424 3.91 -20.74 13.82
C GLY A 424 4.31 -19.97 12.56
N LEU A 425 3.54 -20.10 11.45
CA LEU A 425 3.72 -19.30 10.25
C LEU A 425 2.63 -18.23 10.15
N TYR A 426 3.02 -16.99 10.38
CA TYR A 426 2.14 -15.81 10.32
C TYR A 426 2.35 -15.06 9.00
N VAL A 427 1.27 -14.58 8.41
CA VAL A 427 1.34 -13.76 7.18
C VAL A 427 0.65 -12.43 7.44
N ILE A 428 1.42 -11.35 7.37
CA ILE A 428 1.00 -9.99 7.73
C ILE A 428 1.35 -8.98 6.64
N GLY A 429 0.91 -7.76 6.82
CA GLY A 429 1.18 -6.71 5.83
C GLY A 429 0.48 -6.97 4.50
N ASP A 430 0.89 -6.24 3.46
CA ASP A 430 0.25 -6.31 2.15
C ASP A 430 0.40 -7.68 1.47
N GLY A 431 1.44 -8.45 1.84
CA GLY A 431 1.65 -9.81 1.35
C GLY A 431 0.56 -10.80 1.73
N SER A 432 -0.17 -10.53 2.83
CA SER A 432 -1.32 -11.33 3.24
C SER A 432 -2.55 -11.14 2.35
N GLY A 433 -2.60 -10.06 1.56
CA GLY A 433 -3.80 -9.63 0.85
C GLY A 433 -4.88 -9.00 1.73
N VAL A 434 -4.65 -8.96 3.06
CA VAL A 434 -5.59 -8.42 4.07
C VAL A 434 -5.40 -6.93 4.28
N THR A 435 -4.17 -6.41 4.15
CA THR A 435 -3.85 -5.00 4.37
C THR A 435 -3.35 -4.32 3.11
N HIS A 436 -3.63 -3.02 2.97
CA HIS A 436 -3.31 -2.22 1.78
C HIS A 436 -2.94 -0.77 2.13
N SER A 437 -2.56 -0.49 3.37
CA SER A 437 -2.12 0.83 3.84
C SER A 437 -1.06 0.71 4.92
N LEU A 438 -0.30 1.78 5.13
CA LEU A 438 0.75 1.82 6.15
C LEU A 438 0.20 1.44 7.54
N SER A 439 -0.91 2.07 7.96
CA SER A 439 -1.50 1.82 9.29
C SER A 439 -1.98 0.37 9.47
N HIS A 440 -2.68 -0.18 8.46
CA HIS A 440 -3.18 -1.55 8.57
C HIS A 440 -2.05 -2.57 8.56
N ALA A 441 -1.05 -2.38 7.69
CA ALA A 441 0.12 -3.24 7.64
C ALA A 441 0.89 -3.20 8.98
N SER A 442 1.15 -2.01 9.52
CA SER A 442 1.79 -1.83 10.83
C SER A 442 0.96 -2.46 11.96
N ALA A 443 -0.36 -2.21 11.98
CA ALA A 443 -1.28 -2.78 12.97
C ALA A 443 -1.31 -4.31 12.92
N SER A 444 -1.23 -4.93 11.73
CA SER A 444 -1.14 -6.39 11.61
C SER A 444 0.15 -6.93 12.22
N GLY A 445 1.27 -6.21 12.10
CA GLY A 445 2.54 -6.54 12.75
C GLY A 445 2.46 -6.50 14.27
N VAL A 446 1.92 -5.41 14.82
CA VAL A 446 1.66 -5.29 16.26
C VAL A 446 0.76 -6.42 16.76
N TYR A 447 -0.33 -6.69 16.03
CA TYR A 447 -1.29 -7.72 16.41
C TYR A 447 -0.68 -9.11 16.46
N ALA A 448 0.05 -9.52 15.41
CA ALA A 448 0.67 -10.83 15.33
C ALA A 448 1.59 -11.12 16.53
N VAL A 449 2.24 -10.11 17.09
CA VAL A 449 3.12 -10.25 18.24
C VAL A 449 2.38 -10.16 19.56
N SER A 450 1.52 -9.17 19.72
CA SER A 450 0.95 -8.81 21.02
C SER A 450 -0.25 -9.63 21.45
N TYR A 451 -0.99 -10.15 20.49
CA TYR A 451 -2.28 -10.80 20.73
C TYR A 451 -2.32 -12.28 20.31
N THR A 452 -1.22 -12.80 19.78
CA THR A 452 -1.13 -14.18 19.34
C THR A 452 -0.21 -15.02 20.23
N HIS A 453 -0.16 -16.33 19.99
CA HIS A 453 0.69 -17.26 20.72
C HIS A 453 2.15 -17.26 20.23
N LEU A 454 2.68 -16.12 19.77
CA LEU A 454 4.11 -15.93 19.51
C LEU A 454 4.94 -16.03 20.80
N ARG A 455 4.61 -17.01 21.67
CA ARG A 455 5.43 -17.35 22.83
C ARG A 455 6.40 -18.45 22.42
N PRO A 456 7.73 -18.22 22.48
CA PRO A 456 8.68 -19.31 22.35
C PRO A 456 8.35 -20.37 23.41
N THR A 457 8.18 -21.59 22.98
CA THR A 457 8.09 -22.71 23.93
C THR A 457 9.48 -22.97 24.45
N ARG A 458 9.85 -22.40 25.61
CA ARG A 458 11.07 -22.81 26.31
C ARG A 458 11.05 -24.34 26.45
N ARG A 459 11.86 -25.02 25.67
CA ARG A 459 12.25 -26.39 26.01
C ARG A 459 13.02 -26.29 27.32
N TYR A 460 12.39 -26.60 28.47
CA TYR A 460 13.12 -26.95 29.66
C TYR A 460 14.02 -28.12 29.27
N LYS A 461 15.33 -27.89 29.16
CA LYS A 461 16.30 -28.98 29.28
C LYS A 461 16.02 -29.60 30.63
N ALA A 462 15.41 -30.78 30.66
CA ALA A 462 15.32 -31.59 31.86
C ALA A 462 16.74 -31.87 32.30
N GLY A 463 17.20 -31.06 33.25
CA GLY A 463 18.45 -31.31 33.93
C GLY A 463 18.34 -32.68 34.60
N ALA A 464 19.28 -33.56 34.28
CA ALA A 464 19.43 -34.85 34.90
C ALA A 464 19.44 -34.68 36.44
N VAL A 465 18.36 -35.10 37.09
CA VAL A 465 18.36 -35.35 38.53
C VAL A 465 19.18 -36.61 38.75
N LEU A 466 20.44 -36.46 39.13
CA LEU A 466 21.23 -37.51 39.71
C LEU A 466 20.51 -37.98 40.98
N MET A 467 20.02 -39.21 40.95
CA MET A 467 19.63 -39.94 42.16
C MET A 467 20.91 -40.16 43.00
N ALA A 468 21.02 -39.45 44.08
CA ALA A 468 21.88 -39.85 45.17
C ALA A 468 21.07 -40.84 46.03
N SER A 469 21.38 -42.10 45.88
CA SER A 469 21.07 -43.11 46.88
C SER A 469 21.86 -42.83 48.14
N SER A 470 21.19 -42.66 49.25
CA SER A 470 21.80 -42.83 50.58
C SER A 470 20.92 -43.77 51.40
N ASN A 471 21.48 -44.92 51.67
CA ASN A 471 21.11 -45.77 52.78
C ASN A 471 21.11 -45.01 54.12
N ILE A 472 20.11 -45.11 54.88
CA ILE A 472 19.98 -45.75 56.23
C ILE A 472 18.53 -45.70 56.64
#